data_57ec302ce426c6ac6b96ab1a019111eb
#
_entry.id   57ec302ce426c6ac6b96ab1a019111eb
#
_cell.length_a   1.000
_cell.length_b   1.000
_cell.length_c   1.000
_cell.angle_alpha   90.00
_cell.angle_beta   90.00
_cell.angle_gamma   90.00
#
_symmetry.space_group_name_H-M   'P 1'
#
loop_
_entity.id
_entity.type
_entity.pdbx_description
1 polymer ?
#
loop_
_entity_poly.entity_id
_entity_poly.type
_entity_poly.pdbx_seq_one_letter_code
_entity_poly.pdbx_strand_id
1 'polypeptide(L)'
;NVVSEPVVSLLRDFSAPVQLNYDYQDEDLAFLLKYENNGFNRWQVTQMLVNRILLQGQDAKSSPEIYLQAVAQALPELAASDAMLAARLLDIPLAPELASAIHKDYDPELVKAQREGLYQQLAEALKDQWSELYKQLPMQAYEDSAAARGTRALRNVVLDMALTANVAGADEWAQQQYDNASCMTERFGALKVMVNHQLANADA
;
A
#
# COMPACT_ATOMS: atom_id res chain seq x y z
N ASN A 1 -5.20 33.18 -15.24
CA ASN A 1 -4.80 33.51 -13.88
C ASN A 1 -5.01 32.29 -13.00
N VAL A 2 -3.93 31.73 -12.48
CA VAL A 2 -3.97 30.61 -11.49
C VAL A 2 -4.11 31.29 -10.12
N VAL A 3 -5.09 30.83 -9.33
CA VAL A 3 -5.44 31.44 -8.03
C VAL A 3 -4.52 30.93 -6.92
N SER A 4 -3.87 29.74 -7.15
CA SER A 4 -2.92 29.12 -6.23
C SER A 4 -1.72 28.60 -7.00
N GLU A 5 -0.59 28.42 -6.32
CA GLU A 5 0.57 27.77 -6.91
C GLU A 5 0.22 26.33 -7.33
N PRO A 6 0.49 25.92 -8.58
CA PRO A 6 0.15 24.57 -9.04
C PRO A 6 1.16 23.54 -8.52
N VAL A 7 0.67 22.39 -8.09
CA VAL A 7 1.52 21.23 -7.82
C VAL A 7 1.92 20.58 -9.14
N VAL A 8 3.21 20.40 -9.37
CA VAL A 8 3.77 19.94 -10.63
C VAL A 8 3.92 18.42 -10.62
N SER A 9 3.34 17.74 -11.62
CA SER A 9 3.61 16.31 -11.89
C SER A 9 4.63 16.21 -13.02
N LEU A 10 5.82 15.66 -12.70
CA LEU A 10 6.96 15.58 -13.60
C LEU A 10 7.17 14.15 -14.12
N LEU A 11 7.83 14.04 -15.30
CA LEU A 11 8.20 12.75 -15.92
C LEU A 11 7.03 11.78 -16.11
N ARG A 12 5.87 12.30 -16.46
CA ARG A 12 4.69 11.46 -16.74
C ARG A 12 5.00 10.46 -17.84
N ASP A 13 4.46 9.25 -17.71
CA ASP A 13 4.70 8.12 -18.60
C ASP A 13 6.17 7.65 -18.66
N PHE A 14 6.96 8.04 -17.64
CA PHE A 14 8.39 7.72 -17.58
C PHE A 14 9.13 8.07 -18.87
N SER A 15 8.89 9.27 -19.39
CA SER A 15 9.32 9.73 -20.71
C SER A 15 10.84 9.81 -20.89
N ALA A 16 11.63 9.74 -19.80
CA ALA A 16 13.08 9.68 -19.84
C ALA A 16 13.67 8.95 -18.62
N PRO A 17 14.73 8.15 -18.77
CA PRO A 17 15.46 7.50 -17.68
C PRO A 17 16.40 8.51 -16.99
N VAL A 18 15.83 9.44 -16.24
CA VAL A 18 16.57 10.49 -15.53
C VAL A 18 16.34 10.39 -14.03
N GLN A 19 17.31 10.83 -13.25
CA GLN A 19 17.14 11.04 -11.83
C GLN A 19 16.50 12.40 -11.61
N LEU A 20 15.27 12.41 -11.09
CA LEU A 20 14.54 13.63 -10.79
C LEU A 20 15.03 14.19 -9.45
N ASN A 21 15.52 15.42 -9.47
CA ASN A 21 15.83 16.20 -8.27
C ASN A 21 14.88 17.39 -8.23
N TYR A 22 13.75 17.25 -7.55
CA TYR A 22 12.75 18.29 -7.36
C TYR A 22 12.33 18.29 -5.88
N ASP A 23 12.28 19.46 -5.27
CA ASP A 23 12.00 19.59 -3.85
C ASP A 23 10.48 19.72 -3.59
N TYR A 24 9.78 18.58 -3.73
CA TYR A 24 8.39 18.49 -3.32
C TYR A 24 8.24 18.68 -1.81
N GLN A 25 7.22 19.44 -1.40
CA GLN A 25 6.77 19.39 0.00
C GLN A 25 5.92 18.14 0.23
N ASP A 26 5.73 17.72 1.47
CA ASP A 26 4.93 16.52 1.77
C ASP A 26 3.46 16.70 1.38
N GLU A 27 2.96 17.93 1.48
CA GLU A 27 1.62 18.30 1.01
C GLU A 27 1.47 18.14 -0.50
N ASP A 28 2.52 18.43 -1.29
CA ASP A 28 2.53 18.22 -2.74
C ASP A 28 2.47 16.73 -3.07
N LEU A 29 3.28 15.92 -2.38
CA LEU A 29 3.28 14.47 -2.55
C LEU A 29 1.93 13.86 -2.18
N ALA A 30 1.33 14.29 -1.07
CA ALA A 30 0.01 13.85 -0.64
C ALA A 30 -1.09 14.32 -1.60
N PHE A 31 -0.97 15.50 -2.18
CA PHE A 31 -1.88 15.97 -3.22
C PHE A 31 -1.79 15.12 -4.48
N LEU A 32 -0.58 14.86 -4.97
CA LEU A 32 -0.35 14.00 -6.14
C LEU A 32 -0.80 12.54 -5.88
N LEU A 33 -0.57 11.99 -4.69
CA LEU A 33 -1.11 10.68 -4.30
C LEU A 33 -2.64 10.63 -4.49
N LYS A 34 -3.36 11.70 -4.15
CA LYS A 34 -4.82 11.74 -4.27
C LYS A 34 -5.32 11.95 -5.70
N TYR A 35 -4.65 12.82 -6.46
CA TYR A 35 -5.24 13.39 -7.67
C TYR A 35 -4.44 13.12 -8.96
N GLU A 36 -3.22 12.57 -8.88
CA GLU A 36 -2.46 12.22 -10.07
C GLU A 36 -3.16 11.09 -10.84
N ASN A 37 -3.37 11.30 -12.13
CA ASN A 37 -4.05 10.34 -13.00
C ASN A 37 -3.08 9.43 -13.79
N ASN A 38 -1.77 9.71 -13.76
CA ASN A 38 -0.76 8.78 -14.26
C ASN A 38 -0.41 7.77 -13.16
N GLY A 39 -0.73 6.51 -13.36
CA GLY A 39 -0.58 5.46 -12.34
C GLY A 39 0.87 5.28 -11.87
N PHE A 40 1.86 5.39 -12.77
CA PHE A 40 3.27 5.30 -12.39
C PHE A 40 3.69 6.48 -11.50
N ASN A 41 3.36 7.71 -11.89
CA ASN A 41 3.68 8.89 -11.11
C ASN A 41 2.99 8.86 -9.75
N ARG A 42 1.72 8.43 -9.71
CA ARG A 42 0.96 8.29 -8.47
C ARG A 42 1.64 7.32 -7.50
N TRP A 43 2.05 6.16 -7.98
CA TRP A 43 2.85 5.20 -7.21
C TRP A 43 4.20 5.81 -6.78
N GLN A 44 4.93 6.46 -7.67
CA GLN A 44 6.25 7.03 -7.39
C GLN A 44 6.21 8.09 -6.29
N VAL A 45 5.25 9.03 -6.35
CA VAL A 45 5.12 10.07 -5.31
C VAL A 45 4.71 9.47 -3.96
N THR A 46 3.92 8.39 -3.99
CA THR A 46 3.58 7.62 -2.78
C THR A 46 4.83 7.01 -2.16
N GLN A 47 5.68 6.36 -2.97
CA GLN A 47 6.94 5.79 -2.50
C GLN A 47 7.91 6.88 -1.99
N MET A 48 7.95 8.06 -2.62
CA MET A 48 8.75 9.19 -2.13
C MET A 48 8.28 9.65 -0.75
N LEU A 49 6.97 9.78 -0.53
CA LEU A 49 6.42 10.18 0.76
C LEU A 49 6.68 9.12 1.84
N VAL A 50 6.44 7.84 1.54
CA VAL A 50 6.69 6.73 2.46
C VAL A 50 8.19 6.64 2.81
N ASN A 51 9.09 6.77 1.82
CA ASN A 51 10.52 6.78 2.07
C ASN A 51 10.94 7.93 3.00
N ARG A 52 10.40 9.13 2.81
CA ARG A 52 10.66 10.26 3.72
C ARG A 52 10.24 9.92 5.16
N ILE A 53 9.07 9.34 5.35
CA ILE A 53 8.57 8.93 6.67
C ILE A 53 9.49 7.88 7.31
N LEU A 54 9.93 6.87 6.54
CA LEU A 54 10.71 5.75 7.04
C LEU A 54 12.21 6.05 7.21
N LEU A 55 12.78 6.95 6.39
CA LEU A 55 14.22 7.23 6.37
C LEU A 55 14.60 8.47 7.17
N GLN A 56 13.63 9.16 7.74
CA GLN A 56 13.89 10.29 8.62
C GLN A 56 14.32 9.76 9.99
N GLY A 57 15.60 9.97 10.32
CA GLY A 57 16.09 9.78 11.68
C GLY A 57 15.38 10.70 12.69
N GLN A 58 16.07 11.10 13.77
CA GLN A 58 15.49 11.93 14.84
C GLN A 58 15.02 13.35 14.38
N ASP A 59 15.39 13.77 13.17
CA ASP A 59 14.99 15.05 12.57
C ASP A 59 13.74 14.92 11.65
N ALA A 60 12.84 14.01 11.96
CA ALA A 60 11.63 13.72 11.19
C ALA A 60 10.83 14.99 10.87
N LYS A 61 10.75 15.35 9.58
CA LYS A 61 9.91 16.46 9.08
C LYS A 61 8.58 15.97 8.51
N SER A 62 8.53 14.69 8.10
CA SER A 62 7.33 14.10 7.50
C SER A 62 6.53 13.30 8.53
N SER A 63 5.25 13.60 8.63
CA SER A 63 4.33 12.93 9.54
C SER A 63 3.63 11.76 8.84
N PRO A 64 3.55 10.57 9.46
CA PRO A 64 2.73 9.47 8.91
C PRO A 64 1.29 9.87 8.60
N GLU A 65 0.69 10.76 9.39
CA GLU A 65 -0.70 11.18 9.25
C GLU A 65 -1.03 11.74 7.87
N ILE A 66 -0.09 12.46 7.23
CA ILE A 66 -0.33 13.03 5.90
C ILE A 66 -0.48 11.92 4.84
N TYR A 67 0.32 10.86 4.95
CA TYR A 67 0.22 9.67 4.10
C TYR A 67 -1.07 8.90 4.37
N LEU A 68 -1.37 8.61 5.65
CA LEU A 68 -2.55 7.86 6.06
C LEU A 68 -3.84 8.53 5.60
N GLN A 69 -3.96 9.85 5.76
CA GLN A 69 -5.12 10.61 5.31
C GLN A 69 -5.24 10.63 3.78
N ALA A 70 -4.12 10.77 3.06
CA ALA A 70 -4.13 10.78 1.60
C ALA A 70 -4.55 9.42 1.04
N VAL A 71 -4.05 8.32 1.61
CA VAL A 71 -4.47 6.96 1.23
C VAL A 71 -5.94 6.72 1.55
N ALA A 72 -6.40 7.08 2.76
CA ALA A 72 -7.79 6.90 3.16
C ALA A 72 -8.79 7.58 2.20
N GLN A 73 -8.41 8.75 1.65
CA GLN A 73 -9.23 9.48 0.68
C GLN A 73 -9.15 8.90 -0.75
N ALA A 74 -7.97 8.41 -1.16
CA ALA A 74 -7.75 7.92 -2.52
C ALA A 74 -8.20 6.47 -2.72
N LEU A 75 -8.12 5.63 -1.69
CA LEU A 75 -8.28 4.18 -1.78
C LEU A 75 -9.66 3.74 -2.32
N PRO A 76 -10.81 4.30 -1.88
CA PRO A 76 -12.10 3.83 -2.37
C PRO A 76 -12.30 4.00 -3.88
N GLU A 77 -11.90 5.15 -4.42
CA GLU A 77 -11.98 5.42 -5.85
C GLU A 77 -11.03 4.50 -6.65
N LEU A 78 -9.80 4.35 -6.17
CA LEU A 78 -8.79 3.51 -6.82
C LEU A 78 -9.15 2.03 -6.77
N ALA A 79 -9.69 1.55 -5.67
CA ALA A 79 -10.13 0.17 -5.57
C ALA A 79 -11.18 -0.18 -6.63
N ALA A 80 -12.04 0.77 -6.98
CA ALA A 80 -13.06 0.60 -8.01
C ALA A 80 -12.54 0.80 -9.44
N SER A 81 -11.56 1.68 -9.67
CA SER A 81 -11.08 2.05 -11.01
C SER A 81 -9.81 1.31 -11.43
N ASP A 82 -8.86 1.11 -10.52
CA ASP A 82 -7.58 0.43 -10.74
C ASP A 82 -7.14 -0.30 -9.45
N ALA A 83 -7.67 -1.49 -9.24
CA ALA A 83 -7.37 -2.30 -8.06
C ALA A 83 -5.87 -2.67 -7.95
N MET A 84 -5.14 -2.79 -9.07
CA MET A 84 -3.71 -3.05 -9.03
C MET A 84 -2.95 -1.85 -8.47
N LEU A 85 -3.26 -0.64 -8.93
CA LEU A 85 -2.67 0.57 -8.40
C LEU A 85 -3.05 0.77 -6.93
N ALA A 86 -4.30 0.53 -6.55
CA ALA A 86 -4.75 0.58 -5.16
C ALA A 86 -3.91 -0.35 -4.26
N ALA A 87 -3.65 -1.59 -4.69
CA ALA A 87 -2.78 -2.51 -3.97
C ALA A 87 -1.35 -1.97 -3.85
N ARG A 88 -0.82 -1.35 -4.90
CA ARG A 88 0.53 -0.76 -4.91
C ARG A 88 0.68 0.46 -4.02
N LEU A 89 -0.36 1.26 -3.82
CA LEU A 89 -0.31 2.40 -2.90
C LEU A 89 -0.27 1.98 -1.43
N LEU A 90 -0.74 0.76 -1.12
CA LEU A 90 -0.67 0.16 0.21
C LEU A 90 0.68 -0.57 0.46
N ASP A 91 1.52 -0.68 -0.56
CA ASP A 91 2.78 -1.41 -0.49
C ASP A 91 3.85 -0.53 0.17
N ILE A 92 4.32 -0.93 1.34
CA ILE A 92 5.41 -0.25 2.05
C ILE A 92 6.73 -0.90 1.62
N PRO A 93 7.73 -0.12 1.17
CA PRO A 93 9.01 -0.63 0.68
C PRO A 93 9.65 -1.64 1.62
N LEU A 94 10.26 -2.67 1.05
CA LEU A 94 10.99 -3.67 1.83
C LEU A 94 12.29 -3.09 2.40
N ALA A 95 12.78 -3.66 3.50
CA ALA A 95 14.01 -3.21 4.13
C ALA A 95 15.23 -3.15 3.18
N PRO A 96 15.46 -4.10 2.24
CA PRO A 96 16.53 -3.98 1.26
C PRO A 96 16.38 -2.81 0.29
N GLU A 97 15.14 -2.44 -0.07
CA GLU A 97 14.86 -1.29 -0.93
C GLU A 97 15.18 0.02 -0.21
N LEU A 98 14.78 0.11 1.06
CA LEU A 98 15.10 1.23 1.94
C LEU A 98 16.61 1.32 2.18
N ALA A 99 17.29 0.20 2.40
CA ALA A 99 18.74 0.15 2.58
C ALA A 99 19.52 0.76 1.41
N SER A 100 19.04 0.56 0.18
CA SER A 100 19.68 1.13 -1.02
C SER A 100 19.57 2.65 -1.09
N ALA A 101 18.60 3.25 -0.41
CA ALA A 101 18.41 4.70 -0.33
C ALA A 101 19.19 5.35 0.82
N ILE A 102 19.70 4.55 1.78
CA ILE A 102 20.49 5.03 2.92
C ILE A 102 21.98 4.90 2.57
N HIS A 103 22.65 6.03 2.49
CA HIS A 103 24.08 6.06 2.13
C HIS A 103 25.05 5.92 3.32
N LYS A 104 24.56 5.92 4.58
CA LYS A 104 25.37 5.84 5.81
C LYS A 104 24.60 5.15 6.94
N ASP A 105 25.36 4.43 7.78
CA ASP A 105 24.93 3.90 9.09
C ASP A 105 23.52 3.28 9.10
N TYR A 106 23.32 2.28 8.25
CA TYR A 106 22.08 1.53 8.17
C TYR A 106 21.94 0.61 9.38
N ASP A 107 20.90 0.84 10.18
CA ASP A 107 20.46 -0.07 11.23
C ASP A 107 19.25 -0.90 10.74
N PRO A 108 19.45 -2.18 10.42
CA PRO A 108 18.37 -3.04 9.90
C PRO A 108 17.20 -3.20 10.85
N GLU A 109 17.46 -3.27 12.15
CA GLU A 109 16.41 -3.45 13.17
C GLU A 109 15.55 -2.20 13.32
N LEU A 110 16.18 -1.01 13.28
CA LEU A 110 15.45 0.25 13.32
C LEU A 110 14.55 0.41 12.09
N VAL A 111 15.07 0.15 10.89
CA VAL A 111 14.30 0.26 9.65
C VAL A 111 13.14 -0.74 9.63
N LYS A 112 13.38 -1.97 10.10
CA LYS A 112 12.33 -2.98 10.26
C LYS A 112 11.23 -2.48 11.19
N ALA A 113 11.61 -1.99 12.37
CA ALA A 113 10.65 -1.50 13.37
C ALA A 113 9.82 -0.30 12.84
N GLN A 114 10.47 0.65 12.15
CA GLN A 114 9.78 1.79 11.53
C GLN A 114 8.80 1.34 10.45
N ARG A 115 9.22 0.39 9.60
CA ARG A 115 8.37 -0.18 8.55
C ARG A 115 7.15 -0.90 9.14
N GLU A 116 7.36 -1.76 10.12
CA GLU A 116 6.29 -2.48 10.81
C GLU A 116 5.34 -1.52 11.54
N GLY A 117 5.88 -0.49 12.17
CA GLY A 117 5.11 0.56 12.83
C GLY A 117 4.21 1.34 11.85
N LEU A 118 4.73 1.73 10.68
CA LEU A 118 3.94 2.42 9.66
C LEU A 118 2.86 1.48 9.09
N TYR A 119 3.18 0.20 8.87
CA TYR A 119 2.22 -0.80 8.40
C TYR A 119 1.05 -0.96 9.38
N GLN A 120 1.33 -1.06 10.67
CA GLN A 120 0.31 -1.13 11.71
C GLN A 120 -0.54 0.14 11.78
N GLN A 121 0.09 1.32 11.69
CA GLN A 121 -0.63 2.60 11.68
C GLN A 121 -1.57 2.69 10.46
N LEU A 122 -1.12 2.26 9.28
CA LEU A 122 -1.95 2.22 8.07
C LEU A 122 -3.14 1.28 8.25
N ALA A 123 -2.90 0.08 8.76
CA ALA A 123 -3.95 -0.90 9.00
C ALA A 123 -5.01 -0.36 9.98
N GLU A 124 -4.59 0.23 11.09
CA GLU A 124 -5.52 0.76 12.10
C GLU A 124 -6.24 2.03 11.62
N ALA A 125 -5.56 2.93 10.91
CA ALA A 125 -6.17 4.17 10.41
C ALA A 125 -7.32 3.93 9.42
N LEU A 126 -7.30 2.82 8.68
CA LEU A 126 -8.33 2.46 7.71
C LEU A 126 -9.20 1.28 8.17
N LYS A 127 -9.17 0.93 9.45
CA LYS A 127 -9.85 -0.24 10.03
C LYS A 127 -11.31 -0.36 9.61
N ASP A 128 -12.04 0.73 9.66
CA ASP A 128 -13.47 0.77 9.33
C ASP A 128 -13.76 0.55 7.84
N GLN A 129 -12.75 0.74 6.97
CA GLN A 129 -12.88 0.57 5.53
C GLN A 129 -12.59 -0.86 5.06
N TRP A 130 -11.77 -1.64 5.79
CA TRP A 130 -11.31 -2.95 5.31
C TRP A 130 -12.44 -3.95 5.08
N SER A 131 -13.43 -3.97 5.96
CA SER A 131 -14.55 -4.89 5.85
C SER A 131 -15.38 -4.63 4.60
N GLU A 132 -15.68 -3.36 4.32
CA GLU A 132 -16.44 -2.98 3.13
C GLU A 132 -15.63 -3.23 1.86
N LEU A 133 -14.36 -2.85 1.87
CA LEU A 133 -13.47 -3.05 0.72
C LEU A 133 -13.28 -4.54 0.39
N TYR A 134 -13.11 -5.40 1.41
CA TYR A 134 -12.99 -6.84 1.19
C TYR A 134 -14.23 -7.46 0.55
N LYS A 135 -15.43 -7.00 0.93
CA LYS A 135 -16.69 -7.44 0.34
C LYS A 135 -16.86 -7.00 -1.12
N GLN A 136 -16.31 -5.83 -1.47
CA GLN A 136 -16.33 -5.31 -2.84
C GLN A 136 -15.36 -6.03 -3.78
N LEU A 137 -14.47 -6.85 -3.24
CA LEU A 137 -13.45 -7.61 -3.97
C LEU A 137 -13.79 -9.12 -3.94
N PRO A 138 -14.88 -9.59 -4.58
CA PRO A 138 -15.29 -10.99 -4.50
C PRO A 138 -14.30 -11.91 -5.19
N MET A 139 -14.18 -13.14 -4.67
CA MET A 139 -13.52 -14.22 -5.41
C MET A 139 -14.34 -14.56 -6.66
N GLN A 140 -13.66 -14.74 -7.77
CA GLN A 140 -14.26 -15.09 -9.05
C GLN A 140 -13.62 -16.34 -9.62
N ALA A 141 -14.24 -16.94 -10.62
CA ALA A 141 -13.60 -17.98 -11.41
C ALA A 141 -12.28 -17.44 -11.99
N TYR A 142 -11.27 -18.29 -12.09
CA TYR A 142 -9.97 -17.86 -12.58
C TYR A 142 -10.07 -17.20 -13.97
N GLU A 143 -9.52 -16.01 -14.03
CA GLU A 143 -9.35 -15.24 -15.26
C GLU A 143 -7.98 -14.57 -15.25
N ASP A 144 -7.27 -14.59 -16.39
CA ASP A 144 -5.96 -13.95 -16.54
C ASP A 144 -6.08 -12.60 -17.28
N SER A 145 -6.94 -11.72 -16.77
CA SER A 145 -7.00 -10.32 -17.21
C SER A 145 -6.24 -9.41 -16.24
N ALA A 146 -5.87 -8.21 -16.68
CA ALA A 146 -5.26 -7.20 -15.82
C ALA A 146 -6.17 -6.81 -14.67
N ALA A 147 -7.47 -6.68 -14.91
CA ALA A 147 -8.47 -6.38 -13.88
C ALA A 147 -8.55 -7.49 -12.83
N ALA A 148 -8.65 -8.76 -13.25
CA ALA A 148 -8.70 -9.89 -12.33
C ALA A 148 -7.40 -10.04 -11.51
N ARG A 149 -6.24 -9.80 -12.11
CA ARG A 149 -4.96 -9.76 -11.38
C ARG A 149 -4.94 -8.64 -10.34
N GLY A 150 -5.44 -7.44 -10.69
CA GLY A 150 -5.55 -6.31 -9.77
C GLY A 150 -6.48 -6.61 -8.60
N THR A 151 -7.66 -7.17 -8.86
CA THR A 151 -8.63 -7.56 -7.82
C THR A 151 -8.01 -8.56 -6.83
N ARG A 152 -7.31 -9.60 -7.33
CA ARG A 152 -6.63 -10.58 -6.47
C ARG A 152 -5.50 -9.94 -5.65
N ALA A 153 -4.70 -9.06 -6.26
CA ALA A 153 -3.63 -8.36 -5.56
C ALA A 153 -4.19 -7.50 -4.42
N LEU A 154 -5.18 -6.66 -4.71
CA LEU A 154 -5.80 -5.80 -3.70
C LEU A 154 -6.49 -6.62 -2.61
N ARG A 155 -7.21 -7.69 -2.98
CA ARG A 155 -7.87 -8.57 -2.02
C ARG A 155 -6.88 -9.17 -1.01
N ASN A 156 -5.72 -9.64 -1.47
CA ASN A 156 -4.69 -10.20 -0.59
C ASN A 156 -4.13 -9.13 0.36
N VAL A 157 -3.90 -7.92 -0.12
CA VAL A 157 -3.41 -6.80 0.73
C VAL A 157 -4.46 -6.39 1.75
N VAL A 158 -5.72 -6.26 1.33
CA VAL A 158 -6.83 -5.89 2.23
C VAL A 158 -7.04 -6.94 3.32
N LEU A 159 -6.89 -8.22 3.00
CA LEU A 159 -6.96 -9.31 3.98
C LEU A 159 -5.88 -9.20 5.04
N ASP A 160 -4.63 -8.94 4.64
CA ASP A 160 -3.50 -8.77 5.55
C ASP A 160 -3.68 -7.53 6.45
N MET A 161 -4.12 -6.41 5.87
CA MET A 161 -4.43 -5.18 6.60
C MET A 161 -5.58 -5.37 7.61
N ALA A 162 -6.63 -6.09 7.22
CA ALA A 162 -7.75 -6.39 8.10
C ALA A 162 -7.34 -7.25 9.31
N LEU A 163 -6.50 -8.25 9.08
CA LEU A 163 -5.93 -9.07 10.17
C LEU A 163 -5.01 -8.25 11.06
N THR A 164 -4.14 -7.43 10.48
CA THR A 164 -3.24 -6.53 11.23
C THR A 164 -4.03 -5.56 12.12
N ALA A 165 -5.14 -5.03 11.63
CA ALA A 165 -6.03 -4.13 12.38
C ALA A 165 -6.99 -4.86 13.33
N ASN A 166 -6.94 -6.19 13.43
CA ASN A 166 -7.87 -7.01 14.20
C ASN A 166 -9.34 -6.69 13.87
N VAL A 167 -9.65 -6.68 12.57
CA VAL A 167 -11.05 -6.55 12.10
C VAL A 167 -11.80 -7.84 12.44
N ALA A 168 -12.98 -7.69 13.05
CA ALA A 168 -13.79 -8.85 13.43
C ALA A 168 -14.14 -9.73 12.24
N GLY A 169 -13.86 -11.03 12.33
CA GLY A 169 -14.12 -12.03 11.29
C GLY A 169 -13.08 -12.09 10.17
N ALA A 170 -11.98 -11.33 10.24
CA ALA A 170 -10.93 -11.36 9.22
C ALA A 170 -10.21 -12.72 9.15
N ASP A 171 -10.11 -13.44 10.25
CA ASP A 171 -9.63 -14.81 10.34
C ASP A 171 -10.52 -15.79 9.55
N GLU A 172 -11.84 -15.65 9.67
CA GLU A 172 -12.79 -16.41 8.87
C GLU A 172 -12.67 -16.10 7.37
N TRP A 173 -12.40 -14.84 7.01
CA TRP A 173 -12.19 -14.46 5.61
C TRP A 173 -10.94 -15.11 5.04
N ALA A 174 -9.86 -15.20 5.83
CA ALA A 174 -8.63 -15.87 5.42
C ALA A 174 -8.87 -17.36 5.13
N GLN A 175 -9.58 -18.05 6.03
CA GLN A 175 -9.96 -19.45 5.85
C GLN A 175 -10.84 -19.64 4.62
N GLN A 176 -11.90 -18.83 4.47
CA GLN A 176 -12.79 -18.90 3.31
C GLN A 176 -12.05 -18.64 1.99
N GLN A 177 -11.11 -17.69 1.98
CA GLN A 177 -10.31 -17.44 0.79
C GLN A 177 -9.39 -18.62 0.47
N TYR A 178 -8.78 -19.24 1.47
CA TYR A 178 -7.93 -20.42 1.28
C TYR A 178 -8.72 -21.60 0.69
N ASP A 179 -9.88 -21.92 1.28
CA ASP A 179 -10.70 -23.06 0.91
C ASP A 179 -11.30 -22.92 -0.49
N ASN A 180 -11.77 -21.72 -0.83
CA ASN A 180 -12.51 -21.46 -2.06
C ASN A 180 -11.67 -20.83 -3.18
N ALA A 181 -10.35 -20.71 -3.00
CA ALA A 181 -9.46 -20.07 -3.97
C ALA A 181 -9.52 -20.75 -5.33
N SER A 182 -9.75 -19.96 -6.38
CA SER A 182 -9.79 -20.43 -7.77
C SER A 182 -8.39 -20.57 -8.40
N CYS A 183 -7.36 -20.01 -7.75
CA CYS A 183 -5.98 -20.04 -8.25
C CYS A 183 -4.96 -20.00 -7.11
N MET A 184 -3.70 -20.30 -7.46
CA MET A 184 -2.58 -20.31 -6.51
C MET A 184 -2.36 -18.94 -5.86
N THR A 185 -2.54 -17.83 -6.58
CA THR A 185 -2.33 -16.48 -6.05
C THR A 185 -3.25 -16.17 -4.86
N GLU A 186 -4.51 -16.55 -4.95
CA GLU A 186 -5.49 -16.36 -3.87
C GLU A 186 -5.19 -17.29 -2.70
N ARG A 187 -4.94 -18.58 -3.00
CA ARG A 187 -4.68 -19.59 -1.97
C ARG A 187 -3.39 -19.30 -1.21
N PHE A 188 -2.32 -19.00 -1.93
CA PHE A 188 -1.04 -18.67 -1.31
C PHE A 188 -1.11 -17.34 -0.53
N GLY A 189 -1.84 -16.35 -1.05
CA GLY A 189 -2.09 -15.09 -0.33
C GLY A 189 -2.77 -15.33 1.01
N ALA A 190 -3.83 -16.13 1.03
CA ALA A 190 -4.53 -16.50 2.26
C ALA A 190 -3.62 -17.29 3.22
N LEU A 191 -2.92 -18.33 2.72
CA LEU A 191 -1.98 -19.11 3.53
C LEU A 191 -0.89 -18.24 4.17
N LYS A 192 -0.30 -17.33 3.38
CA LYS A 192 0.74 -16.42 3.87
C LYS A 192 0.25 -15.58 5.07
N VAL A 193 -0.95 -15.00 4.97
CA VAL A 193 -1.47 -14.19 6.07
C VAL A 193 -1.88 -15.05 7.26
N MET A 194 -2.43 -16.25 7.05
CA MET A 194 -2.74 -17.19 8.14
C MET A 194 -1.50 -17.55 8.94
N VAL A 195 -0.38 -17.86 8.26
CA VAL A 195 0.91 -18.17 8.90
C VAL A 195 1.48 -16.95 9.62
N ASN A 196 1.50 -15.79 8.96
CA ASN A 196 2.07 -14.56 9.54
C ASN A 196 1.32 -14.10 10.80
N HIS A 197 0.00 -14.28 10.82
CA HIS A 197 -0.86 -13.92 11.96
C HIS A 197 -1.11 -15.09 12.92
N GLN A 198 -0.45 -16.24 12.72
CA GLN A 198 -0.53 -17.44 13.59
C GLN A 198 -1.97 -17.91 13.82
N LEU A 199 -2.78 -17.90 12.77
CA LEU A 199 -4.16 -18.38 12.86
C LEU A 199 -4.18 -19.91 13.08
N ALA A 200 -5.14 -20.40 13.89
CA ALA A 200 -5.18 -21.77 14.38
C ALA A 200 -5.20 -22.86 13.29
N ASN A 201 -5.57 -22.53 12.06
CA ASN A 201 -5.68 -23.44 10.94
C ASN A 201 -4.50 -23.34 9.94
N ALA A 202 -3.43 -22.63 10.29
CA ALA A 202 -2.28 -22.45 9.40
C ALA A 202 -1.42 -23.72 9.24
N ASP A 203 -1.59 -24.69 10.14
CA ASP A 203 -0.81 -25.94 10.19
C ASP A 203 -1.55 -27.12 9.52
N ALA A 204 -2.71 -26.94 8.94
CA ALA A 204 -3.53 -27.94 8.27
C ALA A 204 -3.33 -27.92 6.75
#